data_d91188d65b79bd8f178bbac94d2aa81f
#
_entry.id   d91188d65b79bd8f178bbac94d2aa81f
#
_cell.length_a   1.000
_cell.length_b   1.000
_cell.length_c   1.000
_cell.angle_alpha   90.00
_cell.angle_beta   90.00
_cell.angle_gamma   90.00
#
_symmetry.space_group_name_H-M   'P 1'
#
loop_
_entity.id
_entity.type
_entity.pdbx_description
1 polymer ?
#
loop_
_entity_poly.entity_id
_entity_poly.type
_entity_poly.pdbx_seq_one_letter_code
_entity_poly.pdbx_strand_id
1 'polypeptide(L)'
;PYFSENELVSQLKVSASYGKVGNLTENAVPYTTYRYSGNYNNNIAAYPNGVDNKDLRWEVINPLNIGLDLGFWHDRLTIGVAYFHKKTKDMVFDIPLSTAQAGYTNKDGVIRASKYINIGEMTNSGIEVTIGGKIIKNSDDGFNWSANANLSTLDNKVTKLYEGKDIVGSYTLLREGEAAYTFYLPEWAGVDPATGAPQWYDKEGKVTSDYNKAEKKVLGSALATLYGGFDTRLSYHGISLDAQLSYGFGNKIYDQYGEFGYLDGKTAVYPGYRSQTDYWTPENPNARNPKPVYNRKDKAGAASSRFLYKGDYVRLRTLKLSYEIKPAFLENTYLKKVQLYVMGDNIWTHTFDKNFKYDPDMQVNGYASFALPPLKTYSLGVNVNF
;
A
#
# COMPACT_ATOMS: atom_id res chain seq x y z
N PRO A 1 -1.05 0.78 42.49
CA PRO A 1 -1.63 1.34 43.72
C PRO A 1 -1.43 2.85 43.83
N TYR A 2 -0.28 3.41 43.37
CA TYR A 2 0.04 4.83 43.53
C TYR A 2 -0.94 5.80 42.87
N PHE A 3 -1.65 5.38 41.80
CA PHE A 3 -2.55 6.22 41.03
C PHE A 3 -4.04 5.90 41.26
N SER A 4 -4.35 4.86 42.05
CA SER A 4 -5.74 4.45 42.33
C SER A 4 -6.56 5.48 43.09
N GLU A 5 -5.91 6.36 43.83
CA GLU A 5 -6.53 7.44 44.62
C GLU A 5 -6.37 8.82 43.97
N ASN A 6 -5.73 8.89 42.79
CA ASN A 6 -5.51 10.15 42.10
C ASN A 6 -6.66 10.41 41.10
N GLU A 7 -7.43 11.44 41.33
CA GLU A 7 -8.56 11.80 40.45
C GLU A 7 -8.13 12.24 39.05
N LEU A 8 -6.90 12.72 38.90
CA LEU A 8 -6.40 13.21 37.62
C LEU A 8 -5.76 12.09 36.78
N VAL A 9 -4.81 11.32 37.36
CA VAL A 9 -4.08 10.28 36.64
C VAL A 9 -4.56 8.92 37.10
N SER A 10 -5.23 8.17 36.21
CA SER A 10 -5.75 6.82 36.45
C SER A 10 -4.77 5.73 36.02
N GLN A 11 -3.95 6.01 35.02
CA GLN A 11 -2.97 5.08 34.51
C GLN A 11 -1.68 5.77 34.07
N LEU A 12 -0.56 5.19 34.48
CA LEU A 12 0.77 5.48 33.91
C LEU A 12 1.51 4.16 33.74
N LYS A 13 1.79 3.78 32.50
CA LYS A 13 2.51 2.55 32.19
C LYS A 13 3.60 2.86 31.16
N VAL A 14 4.82 2.49 31.50
CA VAL A 14 5.95 2.50 30.58
C VAL A 14 6.25 1.06 30.20
N SER A 15 6.48 0.80 28.95
CA SER A 15 6.82 -0.51 28.40
C SER A 15 8.01 -0.40 27.46
N ALA A 16 8.87 -1.41 27.52
CA ALA A 16 9.96 -1.57 26.56
C ALA A 16 10.10 -3.05 26.22
N SER A 17 10.28 -3.34 24.94
CA SER A 17 10.55 -4.69 24.48
C SER A 17 11.62 -4.68 23.39
N TYR A 18 12.49 -5.67 23.45
CA TYR A 18 13.49 -5.96 22.42
C TYR A 18 13.52 -7.46 22.17
N GLY A 19 13.65 -7.85 20.92
CA GLY A 19 13.64 -9.26 20.56
C GLY A 19 14.46 -9.57 19.32
N LYS A 20 14.50 -10.86 18.99
CA LYS A 20 15.06 -11.39 17.76
C LYS A 20 14.08 -12.43 17.20
N VAL A 21 13.62 -12.23 15.98
CA VAL A 21 12.67 -13.11 15.30
C VAL A 21 13.28 -13.56 13.98
N GLY A 22 13.21 -14.85 13.70
CA GLY A 22 13.58 -15.42 12.40
C GLY A 22 12.38 -15.41 11.45
N ASN A 23 12.63 -15.11 10.18
CA ASN A 23 11.65 -15.21 9.10
C ASN A 23 12.21 -16.11 7.99
N LEU A 24 11.42 -17.05 7.50
CA LEU A 24 11.78 -17.92 6.39
C LEU A 24 11.03 -17.44 5.13
N THR A 25 11.77 -17.17 4.07
CA THR A 25 11.20 -16.80 2.78
C THR A 25 10.67 -18.05 2.08
N GLU A 26 9.38 -18.11 1.82
CA GLU A 26 8.68 -19.32 1.32
C GLU A 26 9.28 -19.97 0.07
N ASN A 27 9.81 -19.16 -0.86
CA ASN A 27 10.34 -19.64 -2.14
C ASN A 27 11.87 -19.85 -2.14
N ALA A 28 12.54 -19.48 -1.07
CA ALA A 28 13.99 -19.60 -0.99
C ALA A 28 14.37 -21.01 -0.54
N VAL A 29 14.96 -21.78 -1.45
CA VAL A 29 15.41 -23.15 -1.20
C VAL A 29 16.92 -23.25 -1.29
N PRO A 30 17.57 -24.03 -0.40
CA PRO A 30 19.04 -24.15 -0.37
C PRO A 30 19.60 -25.14 -1.41
N TYR A 31 18.75 -25.81 -2.18
CA TYR A 31 19.14 -26.83 -3.17
C TYR A 31 18.86 -26.37 -4.60
N THR A 32 19.55 -27.00 -5.57
CA THR A 32 19.35 -26.72 -7.00
C THR A 32 17.96 -27.18 -7.44
N THR A 33 17.26 -26.30 -8.14
CA THR A 33 15.97 -26.58 -8.78
C THR A 33 16.13 -26.58 -10.29
N TYR A 34 15.31 -27.38 -10.97
CA TYR A 34 15.31 -27.48 -12.44
C TYR A 34 13.97 -27.07 -13.00
N ARG A 35 14.02 -26.40 -14.15
CA ARG A 35 12.84 -26.12 -14.97
C ARG A 35 12.87 -26.99 -16.20
N TYR A 36 11.76 -27.61 -16.49
CA TYR A 36 11.55 -28.37 -17.73
C TYR A 36 10.87 -27.43 -18.74
N SER A 37 11.56 -27.11 -19.83
CA SER A 37 11.01 -26.20 -20.87
C SER A 37 11.73 -26.41 -22.18
N GLY A 38 10.95 -26.51 -23.27
CA GLY A 38 11.47 -26.72 -24.61
C GLY A 38 11.97 -28.15 -24.86
N ASN A 39 12.42 -28.40 -26.08
CA ASN A 39 12.97 -29.70 -26.52
C ASN A 39 14.39 -29.51 -27.01
N TYR A 40 15.26 -30.42 -26.63
CA TYR A 40 16.58 -30.57 -27.19
C TYR A 40 16.66 -31.96 -27.89
N ASN A 41 16.86 -31.97 -29.19
CA ASN A 41 16.91 -33.18 -29.99
C ASN A 41 15.71 -34.13 -29.74
N ASN A 42 14.47 -33.56 -29.80
CA ASN A 42 13.19 -34.23 -29.55
C ASN A 42 12.99 -34.78 -28.11
N ASN A 43 13.87 -34.46 -27.18
CA ASN A 43 13.70 -34.81 -25.78
C ASN A 43 13.38 -33.54 -24.95
N ILE A 44 12.65 -33.71 -23.85
CA ILE A 44 12.38 -32.61 -22.92
C ILE A 44 13.71 -32.16 -22.32
N ALA A 45 13.99 -30.86 -22.46
CA ALA A 45 15.18 -30.25 -21.86
C ALA A 45 14.92 -29.80 -20.42
N ALA A 46 15.88 -30.11 -19.52
CA ALA A 46 15.90 -29.62 -18.13
C ALA A 46 17.01 -28.59 -17.96
N TYR A 47 16.68 -27.46 -17.35
CA TYR A 47 17.65 -26.37 -17.11
C TYR A 47 17.69 -26.03 -15.62
N PRO A 48 18.86 -25.66 -15.07
CA PRO A 48 18.91 -25.08 -13.72
C PRO A 48 18.04 -23.81 -13.66
N ASN A 49 17.12 -23.78 -12.72
CA ASN A 49 16.28 -22.61 -12.44
C ASN A 49 16.81 -21.86 -11.22
N GLY A 50 17.12 -22.58 -10.15
CA GLY A 50 17.78 -22.08 -8.95
C GLY A 50 19.03 -22.89 -8.66
N VAL A 51 20.13 -22.23 -8.32
CA VAL A 51 21.39 -22.87 -7.94
C VAL A 51 21.49 -22.93 -6.41
N ASP A 52 22.01 -24.03 -5.90
CA ASP A 52 22.12 -24.29 -4.47
C ASP A 52 22.90 -23.22 -3.72
N ASN A 53 22.48 -22.97 -2.49
CA ASN A 53 23.19 -22.16 -1.51
C ASN A 53 23.14 -22.81 -0.13
N LYS A 54 24.20 -23.50 0.24
CA LYS A 54 24.32 -24.18 1.54
C LYS A 54 24.43 -23.21 2.71
N ASP A 55 24.77 -21.94 2.44
CA ASP A 55 24.89 -20.88 3.44
C ASP A 55 23.59 -20.08 3.60
N LEU A 56 22.52 -20.48 2.90
CA LEU A 56 21.22 -19.82 3.01
C LEU A 56 20.68 -19.98 4.42
N ARG A 57 20.30 -18.86 5.03
CA ARG A 57 19.78 -18.78 6.40
C ARG A 57 18.56 -17.90 6.47
N TRP A 58 17.96 -17.89 7.64
CA TRP A 58 16.77 -17.11 7.96
C TRP A 58 17.08 -15.61 7.94
N GLU A 59 16.13 -14.84 7.47
CA GLU A 59 16.13 -13.41 7.71
C GLU A 59 15.94 -13.16 9.21
N VAL A 60 16.64 -12.17 9.73
CA VAL A 60 16.60 -11.83 11.16
C VAL A 60 16.00 -10.46 11.36
N ILE A 61 14.92 -10.38 12.12
CA ILE A 61 14.26 -9.14 12.50
C ILE A 61 14.55 -8.86 13.97
N ASN A 62 15.08 -7.66 14.25
CA ASN A 62 15.34 -7.18 15.60
C ASN A 62 14.38 -6.02 15.91
N PRO A 63 13.19 -6.29 16.48
CA PRO A 63 12.26 -5.26 16.90
C PRO A 63 12.66 -4.66 18.26
N LEU A 64 12.65 -3.34 18.35
CA LEU A 64 12.64 -2.54 19.57
C LEU A 64 11.33 -1.77 19.60
N ASN A 65 10.61 -1.84 20.73
CA ASN A 65 9.43 -1.03 20.97
C ASN A 65 9.55 -0.39 22.34
N ILE A 66 9.22 0.90 22.44
CA ILE A 66 9.16 1.66 23.68
C ILE A 66 7.82 2.36 23.70
N GLY A 67 7.02 2.16 24.74
CA GLY A 67 5.66 2.68 24.84
C GLY A 67 5.39 3.37 26.16
N LEU A 68 4.51 4.35 26.11
CA LEU A 68 3.95 5.08 27.24
C LEU A 68 2.42 5.11 27.10
N ASP A 69 1.72 4.56 28.08
CA ASP A 69 0.27 4.59 28.17
C ASP A 69 -0.14 5.46 29.38
N LEU A 70 -0.98 6.44 29.13
CA LEU A 70 -1.53 7.39 30.11
C LEU A 70 -3.05 7.29 30.15
N GLY A 71 -3.62 7.29 31.33
CA GLY A 71 -5.04 7.41 31.58
C GLY A 71 -5.33 8.60 32.51
N PHE A 72 -6.37 9.35 32.19
CA PHE A 72 -6.79 10.51 32.96
C PHE A 72 -8.28 10.44 33.30
N TRP A 73 -8.67 10.99 34.46
CA TRP A 73 -10.07 11.11 34.91
C TRP A 73 -10.80 9.76 34.86
N HIS A 74 -10.25 8.72 35.50
CA HIS A 74 -10.80 7.36 35.50
C HIS A 74 -10.97 6.82 34.07
N ASP A 75 -9.92 6.95 33.27
CA ASP A 75 -9.84 6.54 31.85
C ASP A 75 -10.92 7.18 30.95
N ARG A 76 -11.35 8.42 31.31
CA ARG A 76 -12.13 9.21 30.37
C ARG A 76 -11.32 9.71 29.19
N LEU A 77 -10.03 9.95 29.40
CA LEU A 77 -9.06 10.24 28.37
C LEU A 77 -7.90 9.23 28.49
N THR A 78 -7.59 8.56 27.41
CA THR A 78 -6.43 7.66 27.32
C THR A 78 -5.52 8.13 26.20
N ILE A 79 -4.21 8.11 26.43
CA ILE A 79 -3.19 8.49 25.46
C ILE A 79 -2.12 7.41 25.47
N GLY A 80 -1.89 6.81 24.31
CA GLY A 80 -0.76 5.89 24.09
C GLY A 80 0.20 6.52 23.09
N VAL A 81 1.51 6.45 23.40
CA VAL A 81 2.57 6.84 22.47
C VAL A 81 3.60 5.72 22.46
N ALA A 82 3.92 5.21 21.28
CA ALA A 82 4.93 4.19 21.12
C ALA A 82 5.92 4.58 20.02
N TYR A 83 7.20 4.31 20.27
CA TYR A 83 8.24 4.33 19.26
C TYR A 83 8.60 2.89 18.92
N PHE A 84 8.66 2.59 17.64
CA PHE A 84 9.17 1.31 17.15
C PHE A 84 10.38 1.50 16.22
N HIS A 85 11.31 0.54 16.32
CA HIS A 85 12.42 0.43 15.38
C HIS A 85 12.67 -1.06 15.10
N LYS A 86 12.48 -1.46 13.85
CA LYS A 86 12.66 -2.84 13.39
C LYS A 86 13.81 -2.87 12.38
N LYS A 87 14.91 -3.52 12.73
CA LYS A 87 16.01 -3.77 11.81
C LYS A 87 15.93 -5.20 11.29
N THR A 88 15.72 -5.37 9.97
CA THR A 88 15.79 -6.64 9.28
C THR A 88 17.19 -6.81 8.71
N LYS A 89 17.83 -7.94 8.98
CA LYS A 89 19.15 -8.34 8.48
C LYS A 89 19.05 -9.64 7.73
N ASP A 90 20.08 -9.92 6.95
CA ASP A 90 20.19 -11.16 6.18
C ASP A 90 18.98 -11.39 5.26
N MET A 91 18.38 -10.31 4.71
CA MET A 91 17.26 -10.40 3.78
C MET A 91 17.65 -11.24 2.57
N VAL A 92 16.76 -12.14 2.17
CA VAL A 92 17.01 -13.08 1.07
C VAL A 92 16.62 -12.45 -0.25
N PHE A 93 17.56 -12.39 -1.17
CA PHE A 93 17.34 -11.93 -2.53
C PHE A 93 17.64 -13.03 -3.54
N ASP A 94 16.82 -13.08 -4.58
CA ASP A 94 17.02 -13.90 -5.76
C ASP A 94 17.91 -13.16 -6.76
N ILE A 95 19.19 -13.54 -6.83
CA ILE A 95 20.19 -12.87 -7.66
C ILE A 95 20.39 -13.67 -8.94
N PRO A 96 20.15 -13.07 -10.13
CA PRO A 96 20.41 -13.72 -11.40
C PRO A 96 21.91 -13.95 -11.57
N LEU A 97 22.29 -15.18 -11.88
CA LEU A 97 23.68 -15.56 -12.17
C LEU A 97 24.09 -15.07 -13.56
N SER A 98 25.39 -14.89 -13.77
CA SER A 98 25.92 -14.56 -15.10
C SER A 98 25.66 -15.73 -16.07
N THR A 99 25.58 -15.41 -17.37
CA THR A 99 25.41 -16.41 -18.41
C THR A 99 26.55 -17.46 -18.41
N ALA A 100 27.77 -17.05 -18.03
CA ALA A 100 28.91 -17.96 -17.88
C ALA A 100 28.76 -18.93 -16.71
N GLN A 101 28.01 -18.59 -15.67
CA GLN A 101 27.80 -19.43 -14.48
C GLN A 101 26.63 -20.41 -14.66
N ALA A 102 25.52 -19.96 -15.19
CA ALA A 102 24.31 -20.78 -15.31
C ALA A 102 23.31 -20.20 -16.33
N GLY A 103 23.79 -19.59 -17.41
CA GLY A 103 22.92 -19.05 -18.45
C GLY A 103 22.79 -20.02 -19.63
N TYR A 104 21.63 -19.99 -20.27
CA TYR A 104 21.40 -20.65 -21.56
C TYR A 104 20.50 -19.73 -22.42
N THR A 105 20.57 -19.92 -23.72
CA THR A 105 19.81 -19.14 -24.69
C THR A 105 18.73 -20.00 -25.33
N ASN A 106 17.50 -19.56 -25.32
CA ASN A 106 16.42 -20.14 -26.10
C ASN A 106 15.97 -19.15 -27.20
N LYS A 107 14.95 -19.50 -27.96
CA LYS A 107 14.37 -18.65 -29.01
C LYS A 107 13.83 -17.30 -28.50
N ASP A 108 13.51 -17.19 -27.23
CA ASP A 108 12.93 -16.02 -26.59
C ASP A 108 13.99 -15.15 -25.89
N GLY A 109 15.26 -15.58 -25.88
CA GLY A 109 16.38 -14.85 -25.31
C GLY A 109 17.20 -15.65 -24.30
N VAL A 110 18.07 -14.97 -23.55
CA VAL A 110 18.92 -15.56 -22.53
C VAL A 110 18.13 -15.80 -21.26
N ILE A 111 18.04 -17.06 -20.83
CA ILE A 111 17.49 -17.45 -19.54
C ILE A 111 18.67 -17.69 -18.58
N ARG A 112 18.59 -17.10 -17.39
CA ARG A 112 19.61 -17.24 -16.36
C ARG A 112 19.02 -17.96 -15.16
N ALA A 113 19.79 -18.90 -14.61
CA ALA A 113 19.50 -19.40 -13.29
C ALA A 113 19.76 -18.31 -12.25
N SER A 114 19.11 -18.40 -11.12
CA SER A 114 19.29 -17.49 -10.01
C SER A 114 19.79 -18.22 -8.76
N LYS A 115 20.23 -17.45 -7.78
CA LYS A 115 20.68 -17.97 -6.50
C LYS A 115 20.12 -17.13 -5.38
N TYR A 116 19.47 -17.75 -4.40
CA TYR A 116 19.04 -17.07 -3.18
C TYR A 116 20.22 -16.83 -2.25
N ILE A 117 20.43 -15.59 -1.85
CA ILE A 117 21.52 -15.21 -0.93
C ILE A 117 21.03 -14.19 0.13
N ASN A 118 21.64 -14.25 1.31
CA ASN A 118 21.33 -13.35 2.43
C ASN A 118 22.23 -12.12 2.38
N ILE A 119 21.75 -10.99 1.84
CA ILE A 119 22.62 -9.84 1.52
C ILE A 119 22.01 -8.47 1.78
N GLY A 120 20.79 -8.39 2.23
CA GLY A 120 20.11 -7.11 2.43
C GLY A 120 19.92 -6.77 3.89
N GLU A 121 19.88 -5.47 4.17
CA GLU A 121 19.38 -4.95 5.43
C GLU A 121 18.37 -3.83 5.17
N MET A 122 17.37 -3.73 6.05
CA MET A 122 16.34 -2.69 6.00
C MET A 122 15.95 -2.28 7.41
N THR A 123 15.62 -1.02 7.59
CA THR A 123 15.03 -0.49 8.81
C THR A 123 13.61 0.01 8.56
N ASN A 124 12.75 -0.20 9.55
CA ASN A 124 11.43 0.38 9.66
C ASN A 124 11.34 1.03 11.02
N SER A 125 11.10 2.32 11.09
CA SER A 125 10.95 3.06 12.34
C SER A 125 9.80 4.04 12.25
N GLY A 126 9.23 4.37 13.40
CA GLY A 126 8.11 5.30 13.45
C GLY A 126 7.60 5.53 14.86
N ILE A 127 6.62 6.40 14.92
CA ILE A 127 5.88 6.73 16.14
C ILE A 127 4.42 6.36 15.91
N GLU A 128 3.83 5.71 16.89
CA GLU A 128 2.41 5.40 16.97
C GLU A 128 1.80 6.20 18.11
N VAL A 129 0.69 6.87 17.82
CA VAL A 129 -0.09 7.63 18.81
C VAL A 129 -1.51 7.14 18.79
N THR A 130 -2.06 6.87 19.97
CA THR A 130 -3.48 6.57 20.17
C THR A 130 -4.07 7.54 21.17
N ILE A 131 -5.25 8.07 20.89
CA ILE A 131 -6.00 8.93 21.80
C ILE A 131 -7.43 8.41 21.86
N GLY A 132 -7.89 8.04 23.04
CA GLY A 132 -9.25 7.57 23.30
C GLY A 132 -9.94 8.47 24.30
N GLY A 133 -11.22 8.80 24.06
CA GLY A 133 -11.96 9.67 24.95
C GLY A 133 -13.44 9.34 25.07
N LYS A 134 -13.94 9.36 26.31
CA LYS A 134 -15.37 9.42 26.64
C LYS A 134 -15.72 10.91 26.83
N ILE A 135 -16.00 11.59 25.73
CA ILE A 135 -16.16 13.05 25.67
C ILE A 135 -17.38 13.48 26.48
N ILE A 136 -18.48 12.80 26.24
CA ILE A 136 -19.74 12.98 27.02
C ILE A 136 -20.12 11.59 27.56
N LYS A 137 -20.32 11.51 28.87
CA LYS A 137 -20.74 10.28 29.56
C LYS A 137 -21.91 10.61 30.47
N ASN A 138 -23.07 10.12 30.11
CA ASN A 138 -24.30 10.20 30.89
C ASN A 138 -24.78 8.79 31.26
N SER A 139 -26.01 8.68 31.79
CA SER A 139 -26.73 7.42 31.94
C SER A 139 -26.97 6.76 30.57
N ASP A 140 -27.32 5.47 30.56
CA ASP A 140 -27.53 4.70 29.33
C ASP A 140 -28.63 5.31 28.41
N ASP A 141 -29.64 5.97 28.97
CA ASP A 141 -30.67 6.69 28.22
C ASP A 141 -30.27 8.11 27.83
N GLY A 142 -29.17 8.65 28.41
CA GLY A 142 -28.64 9.96 28.09
C GLY A 142 -27.81 10.00 26.80
N PHE A 143 -27.46 11.20 26.37
CA PHE A 143 -26.53 11.37 25.26
C PHE A 143 -25.12 11.02 25.71
N ASN A 144 -24.52 10.07 25.02
CA ASN A 144 -23.13 9.67 25.22
C ASN A 144 -22.32 9.84 23.92
N TRP A 145 -21.09 10.30 24.07
CA TRP A 145 -20.16 10.43 22.95
C TRP A 145 -18.77 9.94 23.34
N SER A 146 -18.25 8.99 22.55
CA SER A 146 -16.87 8.54 22.64
C SER A 146 -16.19 8.61 21.28
N ALA A 147 -14.90 8.87 21.27
CA ALA A 147 -14.08 8.89 20.07
C ALA A 147 -12.70 8.32 20.36
N ASN A 148 -12.11 7.67 19.35
CA ASN A 148 -10.73 7.22 19.36
C ASN A 148 -10.07 7.67 18.07
N ALA A 149 -8.81 8.05 18.16
CA ALA A 149 -7.96 8.36 17.01
C ALA A 149 -6.66 7.59 17.15
N ASN A 150 -6.13 7.09 16.05
CA ASN A 150 -4.79 6.55 15.98
C ASN A 150 -4.05 7.12 14.78
N LEU A 151 -2.73 7.24 14.94
CA LEU A 151 -1.83 7.75 13.93
C LEU A 151 -0.53 6.97 14.03
N SER A 152 -0.02 6.53 12.89
CA SER A 152 1.29 5.89 12.77
C SER A 152 2.10 6.60 11.70
N THR A 153 3.37 6.86 12.01
CA THR A 153 4.36 7.27 11.01
C THR A 153 5.22 6.08 10.61
N LEU A 154 5.74 6.09 9.40
CA LEU A 154 6.66 5.06 8.90
C LEU A 154 7.83 5.71 8.16
N ASP A 155 9.04 5.50 8.65
CA ASP A 155 10.29 5.68 7.91
C ASP A 155 10.86 4.29 7.59
N ASN A 156 10.74 3.90 6.32
CA ASN A 156 11.28 2.67 5.78
C ASN A 156 12.52 2.99 4.96
N LYS A 157 13.61 2.27 5.20
CA LYS A 157 14.88 2.51 4.51
C LYS A 157 15.64 1.23 4.27
N VAL A 158 16.04 0.99 3.03
CA VAL A 158 17.03 -0.02 2.67
C VAL A 158 18.39 0.49 3.13
N THR A 159 19.06 -0.23 4.03
CA THR A 159 20.33 0.22 4.63
C THR A 159 21.54 -0.50 4.07
N LYS A 160 21.34 -1.67 3.41
CA LYS A 160 22.41 -2.41 2.78
C LYS A 160 21.89 -3.28 1.64
N LEU A 161 22.63 -3.28 0.52
CA LEU A 161 22.42 -4.16 -0.62
C LEU A 161 23.72 -4.90 -0.98
N TYR A 162 23.62 -5.87 -1.88
CA TYR A 162 24.78 -6.61 -2.39
C TYR A 162 25.73 -5.70 -3.16
N GLU A 163 26.97 -5.61 -2.70
CA GLU A 163 28.00 -4.74 -3.28
C GLU A 163 27.57 -3.27 -3.42
N GLY A 164 26.57 -2.80 -2.64
CA GLY A 164 26.01 -1.46 -2.76
C GLY A 164 25.31 -1.16 -4.09
N LYS A 165 24.99 -2.20 -4.87
CA LYS A 165 24.39 -2.05 -6.20
C LYS A 165 22.88 -1.94 -6.14
N ASP A 166 22.33 -1.03 -6.92
CA ASP A 166 20.90 -0.90 -7.13
C ASP A 166 20.28 -2.18 -7.74
N ILE A 167 19.13 -2.60 -7.27
CA ILE A 167 18.31 -3.64 -7.88
C ILE A 167 17.15 -2.98 -8.60
N VAL A 168 17.25 -2.90 -9.93
CA VAL A 168 16.26 -2.21 -10.77
C VAL A 168 15.22 -3.18 -11.28
N GLY A 169 13.96 -2.97 -10.88
CA GLY A 169 12.81 -3.67 -11.40
C GLY A 169 12.17 -2.98 -12.61
N SER A 170 10.99 -3.45 -13.01
CA SER A 170 10.24 -2.86 -14.13
C SER A 170 9.80 -1.43 -13.84
N TYR A 171 9.30 -1.17 -12.63
CA TYR A 171 8.76 0.12 -12.19
C TYR A 171 9.42 0.66 -10.93
N THR A 172 10.12 -0.19 -10.20
CA THR A 172 10.69 0.10 -8.88
C THR A 172 12.18 -0.10 -8.83
N LEU A 173 12.78 0.45 -7.79
CA LEU A 173 14.19 0.41 -7.49
C LEU A 173 14.35 0.05 -6.01
N LEU A 174 15.28 -0.88 -5.72
CA LEU A 174 15.86 -0.98 -4.39
C LEU A 174 17.24 -0.31 -4.45
N ARG A 175 17.43 0.70 -3.61
CA ARG A 175 18.67 1.49 -3.48
C ARG A 175 18.94 1.73 -2.01
N GLU A 176 20.20 1.68 -1.60
CA GLU A 176 20.58 2.08 -0.25
C GLU A 176 20.20 3.54 0.01
N GLY A 177 19.56 3.80 1.14
CA GLY A 177 19.05 5.11 1.51
C GLY A 177 17.60 5.38 1.11
N GLU A 178 17.04 4.64 0.15
CA GLU A 178 15.65 4.77 -0.30
C GLU A 178 14.72 3.77 0.42
N ALA A 179 13.42 4.05 0.36
CA ALA A 179 12.41 3.12 0.86
C ALA A 179 12.23 1.92 -0.09
N ALA A 180 11.77 0.80 0.46
CA ALA A 180 11.27 -0.31 -0.37
C ALA A 180 10.10 0.18 -1.25
N TYR A 181 9.88 -0.51 -2.38
CA TYR A 181 8.85 -0.13 -3.36
C TYR A 181 8.97 1.31 -3.87
N THR A 182 10.19 1.85 -3.93
CA THR A 182 10.47 3.16 -4.52
C THR A 182 10.30 3.10 -6.03
N PHE A 183 9.41 3.95 -6.58
CA PHE A 183 9.19 4.05 -8.01
C PHE A 183 10.37 4.72 -8.71
N TYR A 184 10.82 4.08 -9.81
CA TYR A 184 11.95 4.51 -10.61
C TYR A 184 11.58 4.46 -12.09
N LEU A 185 11.11 5.60 -12.59
CA LEU A 185 10.45 5.70 -13.89
C LEU A 185 10.94 6.93 -14.65
N PRO A 186 10.84 6.92 -16.00
CA PRO A 186 10.95 8.13 -16.79
C PRO A 186 9.92 9.17 -16.36
N GLU A 187 10.36 10.41 -16.17
CA GLU A 187 9.48 11.49 -15.77
C GLU A 187 8.76 12.06 -16.99
N TRP A 188 7.42 12.03 -16.95
CA TRP A 188 6.54 12.57 -17.98
C TRP A 188 6.50 14.09 -17.94
N ALA A 189 6.81 14.75 -19.06
CA ALA A 189 6.79 16.21 -19.19
C ALA A 189 5.45 16.75 -19.77
N GLY A 190 4.58 15.84 -20.23
CA GLY A 190 3.29 16.24 -20.81
C GLY A 190 3.19 15.94 -22.30
N VAL A 191 2.35 16.73 -22.95
CA VAL A 191 2.10 16.68 -24.40
C VAL A 191 2.64 17.96 -25.00
N ASP A 192 3.38 17.85 -26.09
CA ASP A 192 3.83 19.01 -26.84
C ASP A 192 2.62 19.81 -27.38
N PRO A 193 2.40 21.06 -26.94
CA PRO A 193 1.25 21.84 -27.38
C PRO A 193 1.28 22.20 -28.87
N ALA A 194 2.44 22.16 -29.52
CA ALA A 194 2.58 22.49 -30.93
C ALA A 194 2.29 21.28 -31.84
N THR A 195 2.61 20.06 -31.41
CA THR A 195 2.59 18.87 -32.27
C THR A 195 1.70 17.74 -31.78
N GLY A 196 1.34 17.75 -30.49
CA GLY A 196 0.64 16.66 -29.83
C GLY A 196 1.51 15.43 -29.51
N ALA A 197 2.83 15.56 -29.63
CA ALA A 197 3.76 14.48 -29.31
C ALA A 197 3.88 14.27 -27.81
N PRO A 198 4.09 13.03 -27.33
CA PRO A 198 4.42 12.76 -25.94
C PRO A 198 5.80 13.29 -25.60
N GLN A 199 5.99 13.76 -24.35
CA GLN A 199 7.24 14.35 -23.91
C GLN A 199 7.65 13.83 -22.53
N TRP A 200 8.95 13.69 -22.34
CA TRP A 200 9.62 13.27 -21.08
C TRP A 200 10.81 14.19 -20.81
N TYR A 201 11.35 14.10 -19.59
CA TYR A 201 12.62 14.75 -19.27
C TYR A 201 13.80 13.83 -19.55
N ASP A 202 14.83 14.34 -20.20
CA ASP A 202 16.10 13.65 -20.42
C ASP A 202 17.05 13.79 -19.21
N LYS A 203 18.27 13.29 -19.37
CA LYS A 203 19.33 13.32 -18.34
C LYS A 203 19.74 14.73 -17.93
N GLU A 204 19.70 15.68 -18.84
CA GLU A 204 19.99 17.10 -18.58
C GLU A 204 18.77 17.86 -18.04
N GLY A 205 17.63 17.21 -17.87
CA GLY A 205 16.38 17.85 -17.47
C GLY A 205 15.67 18.62 -18.57
N LYS A 206 16.10 18.44 -19.83
CA LYS A 206 15.45 19.02 -21.01
C LYS A 206 14.32 18.13 -21.47
N VAL A 207 13.32 18.74 -22.10
CA VAL A 207 12.19 18.02 -22.67
C VAL A 207 12.59 17.33 -23.97
N THR A 208 12.22 16.05 -24.11
CA THR A 208 12.45 15.22 -25.30
C THR A 208 11.20 14.43 -25.66
N SER A 209 10.95 14.26 -26.97
CA SER A 209 9.91 13.36 -27.47
C SER A 209 10.44 11.94 -27.76
N ASP A 210 11.71 11.66 -27.52
CA ASP A 210 12.31 10.35 -27.65
C ASP A 210 12.36 9.64 -26.28
N TYR A 211 11.49 8.67 -26.07
CA TYR A 211 11.42 7.90 -24.84
C TYR A 211 12.75 7.19 -24.49
N ASN A 212 13.58 6.82 -25.46
CA ASN A 212 14.84 6.16 -25.19
C ASN A 212 15.90 7.09 -24.58
N LYS A 213 15.70 8.41 -24.71
CA LYS A 213 16.52 9.45 -24.06
C LYS A 213 15.98 9.87 -22.70
N ALA A 214 14.73 9.43 -22.39
CA ALA A 214 14.10 9.77 -21.11
C ALA A 214 14.85 9.14 -19.94
N GLU A 215 15.20 9.97 -18.94
CA GLU A 215 15.91 9.52 -17.75
C GLU A 215 14.93 9.00 -16.70
N LYS A 216 15.27 7.86 -16.10
CA LYS A 216 14.53 7.33 -14.93
C LYS A 216 14.93 8.09 -13.69
N LYS A 217 13.93 8.49 -12.88
CA LYS A 217 14.13 9.18 -11.61
C LYS A 217 13.42 8.48 -10.48
N VAL A 218 13.91 8.66 -9.27
CA VAL A 218 13.21 8.30 -8.03
C VAL A 218 12.03 9.25 -7.86
N LEU A 219 10.81 8.70 -7.79
CA LEU A 219 9.57 9.47 -7.80
C LEU A 219 8.71 9.27 -6.54
N GLY A 220 9.29 8.68 -5.49
CA GLY A 220 8.66 8.36 -4.23
C GLY A 220 8.31 6.88 -4.11
N SER A 221 7.77 6.47 -2.96
CA SER A 221 7.50 5.07 -2.61
C SER A 221 6.00 4.76 -2.59
N ALA A 222 5.67 3.48 -2.72
CA ALA A 222 4.32 2.96 -2.49
C ALA A 222 3.92 2.94 -1.01
N LEU A 223 4.88 3.05 -0.09
CA LEU A 223 4.61 2.99 1.34
C LEU A 223 4.08 4.33 1.85
N ALA A 224 2.94 4.29 2.54
CA ALA A 224 2.43 5.46 3.24
C ALA A 224 3.35 5.83 4.40
N THR A 225 3.73 7.11 4.50
CA THR A 225 4.57 7.62 5.58
C THR A 225 3.76 8.04 6.80
N LEU A 226 2.46 8.26 6.63
CA LEU A 226 1.51 8.58 7.68
C LEU A 226 0.20 7.85 7.40
N TYR A 227 -0.30 7.09 8.37
CA TYR A 227 -1.58 6.40 8.25
C TYR A 227 -2.24 6.22 9.62
N GLY A 228 -3.53 5.94 9.61
CA GLY A 228 -4.27 5.75 10.85
C GLY A 228 -5.77 5.67 10.66
N GLY A 229 -6.49 5.92 11.76
CA GLY A 229 -7.93 5.87 11.79
C GLY A 229 -8.54 6.80 12.83
N PHE A 230 -9.82 6.98 12.70
CA PHE A 230 -10.67 7.70 13.65
C PHE A 230 -11.99 6.95 13.78
N ASP A 231 -12.35 6.62 15.03
CA ASP A 231 -13.59 5.95 15.37
C ASP A 231 -14.41 6.87 16.27
N THR A 232 -15.71 6.94 16.04
CA THR A 232 -16.61 7.69 16.91
C THR A 232 -17.93 6.95 17.11
N ARG A 233 -18.43 7.00 18.32
CA ARG A 233 -19.74 6.47 18.70
C ARG A 233 -20.54 7.55 19.42
N LEU A 234 -21.73 7.79 18.92
CA LEU A 234 -22.77 8.62 19.51
C LEU A 234 -23.92 7.72 19.93
N SER A 235 -24.46 7.89 21.13
CA SER A 235 -25.64 7.14 21.53
C SER A 235 -26.62 8.01 22.34
N TYR A 236 -27.92 7.78 22.13
CA TYR A 236 -29.00 8.46 22.79
C TYR A 236 -30.28 7.61 22.76
N HIS A 237 -30.91 7.34 23.92
CA HIS A 237 -32.17 6.61 24.05
C HIS A 237 -32.19 5.27 23.25
N GLY A 238 -31.15 4.48 23.33
CA GLY A 238 -31.04 3.19 22.63
C GLY A 238 -30.62 3.29 21.15
N ILE A 239 -30.63 4.49 20.56
CA ILE A 239 -30.07 4.71 19.22
C ILE A 239 -28.58 4.92 19.34
N SER A 240 -27.79 4.27 18.47
CA SER A 240 -26.34 4.47 18.38
C SER A 240 -25.92 4.65 16.94
N LEU A 241 -25.02 5.61 16.72
CA LEU A 241 -24.33 5.84 15.45
C LEU A 241 -22.83 5.59 15.68
N ASP A 242 -22.30 4.59 14.97
CA ASP A 242 -20.88 4.27 14.96
C ASP A 242 -20.31 4.63 13.57
N ALA A 243 -19.21 5.39 13.53
CA ALA A 243 -18.50 5.70 12.31
C ALA A 243 -17.01 5.42 12.48
N GLN A 244 -16.42 4.77 11.47
CA GLN A 244 -15.00 4.45 11.42
C GLN A 244 -14.40 5.00 10.13
N LEU A 245 -13.35 5.81 10.26
CA LEU A 245 -12.57 6.35 9.16
C LEU A 245 -11.17 5.75 9.18
N SER A 246 -10.58 5.60 8.00
CA SER A 246 -9.15 5.31 7.83
C SER A 246 -8.54 6.30 6.84
N TYR A 247 -7.26 6.54 6.99
CA TYR A 247 -6.51 7.43 6.09
C TYR A 247 -5.09 6.93 5.87
N GLY A 248 -4.53 7.32 4.73
CA GLY A 248 -3.12 7.08 4.38
C GLY A 248 -2.60 8.23 3.53
N PHE A 249 -1.36 8.66 3.81
CA PHE A 249 -0.71 9.78 3.15
C PHE A 249 0.76 9.50 2.87
N GLY A 250 1.29 10.17 1.83
CA GLY A 250 2.70 10.18 1.49
C GLY A 250 3.12 9.06 0.54
N ASN A 251 2.20 8.20 0.11
CA ASN A 251 2.49 7.13 -0.84
C ASN A 251 2.20 7.52 -2.29
N LYS A 252 2.76 6.73 -3.20
CA LYS A 252 2.48 6.78 -4.63
C LYS A 252 1.80 5.51 -5.08
N ILE A 253 0.97 5.61 -6.14
CA ILE A 253 0.31 4.47 -6.76
C ILE A 253 0.54 4.53 -8.27
N TYR A 254 0.99 3.42 -8.82
CA TYR A 254 1.16 3.24 -10.25
C TYR A 254 -0.08 2.58 -10.86
N ASP A 255 -0.71 3.29 -11.80
CA ASP A 255 -1.92 2.84 -12.49
C ASP A 255 -1.54 1.95 -13.68
N GLN A 256 -1.42 0.63 -13.44
CA GLN A 256 -1.22 -0.33 -14.52
C GLN A 256 -2.43 -0.46 -15.45
N TYR A 257 -3.64 -0.23 -14.95
CA TYR A 257 -4.82 -0.18 -15.82
C TYR A 257 -4.69 0.97 -16.81
N GLY A 258 -4.18 2.14 -16.36
CA GLY A 258 -3.89 3.29 -17.20
C GLY A 258 -2.88 2.96 -18.28
N GLU A 259 -1.77 2.32 -17.95
CA GLU A 259 -0.76 1.90 -18.91
C GLU A 259 -1.35 1.02 -20.03
N PHE A 260 -2.26 0.11 -19.70
CA PHE A 260 -2.93 -0.74 -20.68
C PHE A 260 -4.13 -0.08 -21.37
N GLY A 261 -4.83 0.83 -20.72
CA GLY A 261 -6.07 1.45 -21.21
C GLY A 261 -5.89 2.77 -21.94
N TYR A 262 -4.79 3.50 -21.73
CA TYR A 262 -4.44 4.71 -22.47
C TYR A 262 -3.70 4.33 -23.76
N LEU A 263 -4.44 3.93 -24.76
CA LEU A 263 -3.91 3.39 -26.02
C LEU A 263 -3.35 4.47 -26.95
N ASP A 264 -3.82 5.72 -26.83
CA ASP A 264 -3.43 6.87 -27.66
C ASP A 264 -3.37 6.54 -29.17
N GLY A 265 -4.29 5.68 -29.64
CA GLY A 265 -4.34 5.20 -31.02
C GLY A 265 -3.43 4.02 -31.36
N LYS A 266 -2.66 3.46 -30.42
CA LYS A 266 -1.73 2.36 -30.67
C LYS A 266 -2.40 1.14 -31.30
N THR A 267 -3.61 0.82 -30.88
CA THR A 267 -4.39 -0.32 -31.37
C THR A 267 -5.89 -0.02 -31.27
N ALA A 268 -6.68 -0.67 -32.12
CA ALA A 268 -8.14 -0.67 -32.06
C ALA A 268 -8.72 -1.95 -31.44
N VAL A 269 -7.86 -2.88 -31.01
CA VAL A 269 -8.30 -4.21 -30.50
C VAL A 269 -8.91 -4.13 -29.11
N TYR A 270 -8.44 -3.21 -28.28
CA TYR A 270 -8.92 -3.06 -26.91
C TYR A 270 -9.72 -1.77 -26.72
N PRO A 271 -10.77 -1.77 -25.88
CA PRO A 271 -11.47 -0.55 -25.54
C PRO A 271 -10.56 0.38 -24.74
N GLY A 272 -10.43 1.62 -25.17
CA GLY A 272 -9.73 2.66 -24.42
C GLY A 272 -10.59 3.29 -23.32
N TYR A 273 -9.96 3.99 -22.40
CA TYR A 273 -10.69 4.76 -21.39
C TYR A 273 -11.42 5.97 -21.99
N ARG A 274 -12.58 6.30 -21.42
CA ARG A 274 -13.32 7.51 -21.79
C ARG A 274 -12.48 8.78 -21.63
N SER A 275 -11.57 8.82 -20.66
CA SER A 275 -10.67 9.96 -20.45
C SER A 275 -9.68 10.19 -21.60
N GLN A 276 -9.52 9.26 -22.54
CA GLN A 276 -8.74 9.46 -23.75
C GLN A 276 -9.42 10.38 -24.77
N THR A 277 -10.70 10.70 -24.61
CA THR A 277 -11.38 11.68 -25.47
C THR A 277 -10.83 13.10 -25.28
N ASP A 278 -10.16 13.38 -24.15
CA ASP A 278 -9.35 14.58 -23.96
C ASP A 278 -7.94 14.36 -24.53
N TYR A 279 -7.84 14.39 -25.84
CA TYR A 279 -6.60 14.27 -26.60
C TYR A 279 -6.27 15.56 -27.34
N TRP A 280 -5.00 15.69 -27.68
CA TRP A 280 -4.47 16.85 -28.38
C TRP A 280 -5.07 17.00 -29.79
N THR A 281 -5.55 18.20 -30.07
CA THR A 281 -5.86 18.71 -31.42
C THR A 281 -5.36 20.15 -31.51
N PRO A 282 -5.26 20.76 -32.70
CA PRO A 282 -4.93 22.17 -32.84
C PRO A 282 -5.85 23.11 -32.04
N GLU A 283 -7.11 22.72 -31.82
CA GLU A 283 -8.12 23.46 -31.06
C GLU A 283 -8.02 23.14 -29.54
N ASN A 284 -7.37 22.03 -29.15
CA ASN A 284 -7.13 21.62 -27.76
C ASN A 284 -5.64 21.33 -27.52
N PRO A 285 -4.75 22.35 -27.59
CA PRO A 285 -3.31 22.14 -27.50
C PRO A 285 -2.84 21.74 -26.08
N ASN A 286 -3.64 22.00 -25.04
CA ASN A 286 -3.33 21.68 -23.66
C ASN A 286 -4.00 20.39 -23.17
N ALA A 287 -4.36 19.50 -24.09
CA ALA A 287 -4.97 18.22 -23.77
C ALA A 287 -4.08 17.36 -22.88
N ARG A 288 -4.71 16.54 -22.07
CA ARG A 288 -4.02 15.59 -21.18
C ARG A 288 -3.31 14.47 -21.94
N ASN A 289 -3.91 14.03 -23.06
CA ASN A 289 -3.41 12.88 -23.82
C ASN A 289 -2.80 13.32 -25.15
N PRO A 290 -1.75 12.61 -25.60
CA PRO A 290 -1.14 12.88 -26.90
C PRO A 290 -2.12 12.74 -28.06
N LYS A 291 -1.78 13.30 -29.21
CA LYS A 291 -2.46 13.09 -30.48
C LYS A 291 -2.61 11.57 -30.73
N PRO A 292 -3.81 11.06 -30.99
CA PRO A 292 -4.00 9.65 -31.34
C PRO A 292 -3.30 9.31 -32.65
N VAL A 293 -2.44 8.28 -32.64
CA VAL A 293 -1.71 7.82 -33.83
C VAL A 293 -1.85 6.32 -33.94
N TYR A 294 -2.44 5.85 -35.04
CA TYR A 294 -2.57 4.41 -35.30
C TYR A 294 -1.19 3.74 -35.39
N ASN A 295 -1.04 2.59 -34.73
CA ASN A 295 0.20 1.82 -34.68
C ASN A 295 1.44 2.64 -34.26
N ARG A 296 1.23 3.58 -33.31
CA ARG A 296 2.27 4.50 -32.81
C ARG A 296 3.52 3.80 -32.32
N LYS A 297 4.67 4.41 -32.58
CA LYS A 297 6.02 3.88 -32.21
C LYS A 297 6.73 4.73 -31.16
N ASP A 298 6.19 5.88 -30.79
CA ASP A 298 6.79 6.87 -29.89
C ASP A 298 6.70 6.52 -28.40
N LYS A 299 6.17 5.34 -28.06
CA LYS A 299 6.09 4.82 -26.69
C LYS A 299 5.29 5.68 -25.70
N ALA A 300 4.31 6.47 -26.14
CA ALA A 300 3.48 7.31 -25.25
C ALA A 300 2.81 6.51 -24.11
N GLY A 301 2.40 5.27 -24.37
CA GLY A 301 1.84 4.35 -23.38
C GLY A 301 2.87 3.51 -22.63
N ALA A 302 4.16 3.83 -22.72
CA ALA A 302 5.18 3.11 -21.95
C ALA A 302 5.23 3.58 -20.48
N ALA A 303 5.79 2.71 -19.65
CA ALA A 303 5.93 2.97 -18.21
C ALA A 303 6.61 4.31 -17.93
N SER A 304 5.92 5.20 -17.25
CA SER A 304 6.42 6.53 -16.89
C SER A 304 5.59 7.13 -15.76
N SER A 305 5.99 8.30 -15.28
CA SER A 305 5.21 9.04 -14.27
C SER A 305 3.85 9.55 -14.78
N ARG A 306 3.54 9.39 -16.07
CA ARG A 306 2.20 9.62 -16.62
C ARG A 306 1.13 8.83 -15.88
N PHE A 307 1.49 7.64 -15.40
CA PHE A 307 0.59 6.70 -14.70
C PHE A 307 0.87 6.61 -13.20
N LEU A 308 1.69 7.52 -12.66
CA LEU A 308 2.03 7.58 -11.25
C LEU A 308 1.25 8.69 -10.55
N TYR A 309 0.44 8.34 -9.57
CA TYR A 309 -0.46 9.25 -8.86
C TYR A 309 -0.09 9.32 -7.37
N LYS A 310 -0.61 10.37 -6.69
CA LYS A 310 -0.61 10.40 -5.22
C LYS A 310 -1.61 9.39 -4.71
N GLY A 311 -1.19 8.56 -3.73
CA GLY A 311 -2.04 7.56 -3.09
C GLY A 311 -2.78 8.07 -1.86
N ASP A 312 -2.70 9.36 -1.54
CA ASP A 312 -3.30 9.98 -0.36
C ASP A 312 -4.82 9.82 -0.38
N TYR A 313 -5.38 9.34 0.75
CA TYR A 313 -6.82 9.11 0.84
C TYR A 313 -7.38 9.23 2.26
N VAL A 314 -8.69 9.43 2.34
CA VAL A 314 -9.53 9.24 3.53
C VAL A 314 -10.73 8.38 3.12
N ARG A 315 -11.07 7.39 3.97
CA ARG A 315 -12.15 6.44 3.70
C ARG A 315 -13.08 6.29 4.91
N LEU A 316 -14.37 6.29 4.66
CA LEU A 316 -15.38 5.84 5.61
C LEU A 316 -15.48 4.33 5.52
N ARG A 317 -14.78 3.65 6.45
CA ARG A 317 -14.69 2.17 6.52
C ARG A 317 -16.02 1.57 6.87
N THR A 318 -16.63 2.07 7.94
CA THR A 318 -17.90 1.57 8.44
C THR A 318 -18.75 2.75 8.93
N LEU A 319 -20.02 2.72 8.58
CA LEU A 319 -21.06 3.56 9.20
C LEU A 319 -22.19 2.63 9.61
N LYS A 320 -22.48 2.60 10.92
CA LYS A 320 -23.52 1.74 11.49
C LYS A 320 -24.48 2.57 12.31
N LEU A 321 -25.77 2.47 12.00
CA LEU A 321 -26.86 2.96 12.83
C LEU A 321 -27.54 1.75 13.47
N SER A 322 -27.70 1.79 14.79
CA SER A 322 -28.34 0.72 15.52
C SER A 322 -29.37 1.25 16.52
N TYR A 323 -30.37 0.44 16.81
CA TYR A 323 -31.38 0.67 17.83
C TYR A 323 -31.50 -0.52 18.76
N GLU A 324 -31.28 -0.28 20.03
CA GLU A 324 -31.46 -1.26 21.10
C GLU A 324 -32.88 -1.12 21.68
N ILE A 325 -33.64 -2.21 21.64
CA ILE A 325 -35.01 -2.23 22.16
C ILE A 325 -34.93 -2.11 23.68
N LYS A 326 -35.73 -1.19 24.25
CA LYS A 326 -35.74 -0.91 25.68
C LYS A 326 -36.10 -2.16 26.49
N PRO A 327 -35.43 -2.40 27.63
CA PRO A 327 -35.65 -3.58 28.47
C PRO A 327 -37.14 -3.78 28.86
N ALA A 328 -37.89 -2.67 29.12
CA ALA A 328 -39.29 -2.75 29.45
C ALA A 328 -40.17 -3.50 28.43
N PHE A 329 -39.77 -3.54 27.15
CA PHE A 329 -40.49 -4.31 26.13
C PHE A 329 -40.10 -5.81 26.13
N LEU A 330 -39.03 -6.19 26.86
CA LEU A 330 -38.49 -7.53 26.92
C LEU A 330 -38.81 -8.27 28.24
N GLU A 331 -39.32 -7.57 29.26
CA GLU A 331 -39.52 -8.07 30.63
C GLU A 331 -40.32 -9.38 30.70
N ASN A 332 -41.26 -9.62 29.78
CA ASN A 332 -42.09 -10.82 29.74
C ASN A 332 -41.56 -11.84 28.69
N THR A 333 -40.31 -11.72 28.26
CA THR A 333 -39.68 -12.59 27.26
C THR A 333 -38.43 -13.25 27.83
N TYR A 334 -37.92 -14.28 27.17
CA TYR A 334 -36.60 -14.86 27.50
C TYR A 334 -35.44 -14.03 26.94
N LEU A 335 -35.71 -12.88 26.33
CA LEU A 335 -34.74 -12.06 25.67
C LEU A 335 -34.19 -10.99 26.61
N LYS A 336 -32.88 -10.95 26.80
CA LYS A 336 -32.22 -9.93 27.61
C LYS A 336 -31.93 -8.65 26.83
N LYS A 337 -31.67 -8.80 25.54
CA LYS A 337 -31.29 -7.68 24.67
C LYS A 337 -31.61 -7.98 23.22
N VAL A 338 -32.22 -7.04 22.53
CA VAL A 338 -32.42 -7.09 21.08
C VAL A 338 -31.94 -5.78 20.48
N GLN A 339 -31.06 -5.87 19.51
CA GLN A 339 -30.54 -4.73 18.78
C GLN A 339 -30.74 -4.92 17.29
N LEU A 340 -31.41 -3.98 16.67
CA LEU A 340 -31.53 -3.86 15.21
C LEU A 340 -30.43 -2.96 14.69
N TYR A 341 -29.87 -3.25 13.52
CA TYR A 341 -28.89 -2.35 12.91
C TYR A 341 -28.92 -2.36 11.39
N VAL A 342 -28.51 -1.26 10.81
CA VAL A 342 -28.12 -1.10 9.41
C VAL A 342 -26.69 -0.62 9.37
N MET A 343 -25.89 -1.18 8.46
CA MET A 343 -24.46 -0.89 8.34
C MET A 343 -24.06 -0.80 6.88
N GLY A 344 -23.18 0.13 6.60
CA GLY A 344 -22.52 0.26 5.31
C GLY A 344 -21.00 0.23 5.47
N ASP A 345 -20.32 -0.59 4.66
CA ASP A 345 -18.86 -0.65 4.64
C ASP A 345 -18.30 -0.10 3.35
N ASN A 346 -17.18 0.61 3.43
CA ASN A 346 -16.46 1.23 2.32
C ASN A 346 -17.34 2.13 1.43
N ILE A 347 -18.37 2.75 2.02
CA ILE A 347 -19.39 3.50 1.26
C ILE A 347 -18.87 4.79 0.65
N TRP A 348 -17.80 5.34 1.22
CA TRP A 348 -17.19 6.56 0.72
C TRP A 348 -15.66 6.54 0.85
N THR A 349 -14.98 6.97 -0.23
CA THR A 349 -13.52 7.17 -0.27
C THR A 349 -13.23 8.47 -1.01
N HIS A 350 -12.40 9.31 -0.42
CA HIS A 350 -11.87 10.51 -1.04
C HIS A 350 -10.39 10.30 -1.36
N THR A 351 -10.01 10.48 -2.62
CA THR A 351 -8.62 10.49 -3.08
C THR A 351 -8.21 11.93 -3.35
N PHE A 352 -7.03 12.32 -2.89
CA PHE A 352 -6.53 13.69 -3.07
C PHE A 352 -5.95 13.94 -4.46
N ASP A 353 -5.69 12.89 -5.25
CA ASP A 353 -5.37 13.02 -6.67
C ASP A 353 -6.62 12.86 -7.53
N LYS A 354 -7.07 13.97 -8.13
CA LYS A 354 -8.29 14.02 -8.98
C LYS A 354 -8.21 13.13 -10.23
N ASN A 355 -7.01 12.80 -10.64
CA ASN A 355 -6.76 12.02 -11.84
C ASN A 355 -6.75 10.51 -11.59
N PHE A 356 -6.52 10.10 -10.34
CA PHE A 356 -6.61 8.69 -9.94
C PHE A 356 -8.07 8.29 -9.73
N LYS A 357 -8.52 7.24 -10.46
CA LYS A 357 -9.94 6.85 -10.51
C LYS A 357 -10.23 5.52 -9.85
N TYR A 358 -9.21 4.87 -9.30
CA TYR A 358 -9.33 3.56 -8.66
C TYR A 358 -9.26 3.68 -7.14
N ASP A 359 -9.37 2.55 -6.49
CA ASP A 359 -9.22 2.48 -5.05
C ASP A 359 -7.72 2.62 -4.67
N PRO A 360 -7.36 3.51 -3.75
CA PRO A 360 -5.97 3.74 -3.37
C PRO A 360 -5.40 2.66 -2.45
N ASP A 361 -6.22 1.76 -1.92
CA ASP A 361 -5.86 0.76 -0.92
C ASP A 361 -6.00 -0.67 -1.48
N MET A 362 -5.50 -0.89 -2.69
CA MET A 362 -5.63 -2.18 -3.38
C MET A 362 -4.47 -3.13 -3.11
N GLN A 363 -3.23 -2.65 -3.16
CA GLN A 363 -2.02 -3.48 -3.01
C GLN A 363 -0.90 -2.72 -2.31
N VAL A 364 -0.20 -3.41 -1.39
CA VAL A 364 0.92 -2.85 -0.63
C VAL A 364 2.10 -2.40 -1.52
N ASN A 365 2.29 -3.05 -2.67
CA ASN A 365 3.34 -2.72 -3.63
C ASN A 365 3.04 -1.46 -4.47
N GLY A 366 1.89 -0.83 -4.25
CA GLY A 366 1.48 0.41 -4.91
C GLY A 366 1.04 0.26 -6.36
N TYR A 367 0.72 -0.96 -6.83
CA TYR A 367 0.17 -1.15 -8.17
C TYR A 367 -1.35 -1.22 -8.15
N ALA A 368 -2.02 -0.32 -8.86
CA ALA A 368 -3.40 -0.52 -9.26
C ALA A 368 -3.41 -1.41 -10.50
N SER A 369 -3.50 -2.73 -10.28
CA SER A 369 -3.46 -3.74 -11.35
C SER A 369 -4.60 -4.72 -11.15
N PHE A 370 -5.23 -5.17 -12.19
CA PHE A 370 -6.31 -6.16 -12.38
C PHE A 370 -6.84 -6.88 -11.10
N ALA A 371 -6.79 -6.22 -9.94
CA ALA A 371 -7.35 -6.65 -8.67
C ALA A 371 -8.72 -6.01 -8.46
N LEU A 372 -9.61 -6.72 -7.80
CA LEU A 372 -10.90 -6.16 -7.42
C LEU A 372 -10.71 -5.17 -6.26
N PRO A 373 -11.28 -3.97 -6.35
CA PRO A 373 -11.26 -3.02 -5.24
C PRO A 373 -12.12 -3.54 -4.08
N PRO A 374 -11.91 -3.03 -2.85
CA PRO A 374 -12.80 -3.30 -1.74
C PRO A 374 -14.25 -2.98 -2.10
N LEU A 375 -15.14 -3.93 -1.83
CA LEU A 375 -16.55 -3.78 -2.16
C LEU A 375 -17.25 -2.81 -1.20
N LYS A 376 -18.21 -2.07 -1.72
CA LYS A 376 -19.21 -1.38 -0.89
C LYS A 376 -20.26 -2.39 -0.49
N THR A 377 -20.45 -2.57 0.81
CA THR A 377 -21.47 -3.50 1.33
C THR A 377 -22.48 -2.76 2.18
N TYR A 378 -23.73 -3.23 2.12
CA TYR A 378 -24.80 -2.79 2.99
C TYR A 378 -25.40 -3.99 3.67
N SER A 379 -25.53 -3.92 4.99
CA SER A 379 -26.00 -5.02 5.83
C SER A 379 -27.16 -4.55 6.71
N LEU A 380 -28.15 -5.41 6.87
CA LEU A 380 -29.22 -5.29 7.85
C LEU A 380 -29.12 -6.48 8.78
N GLY A 381 -29.18 -6.27 10.09
CA GLY A 381 -29.04 -7.37 11.03
C GLY A 381 -29.78 -7.15 12.36
N VAL A 382 -29.93 -8.25 13.07
CA VAL A 382 -30.51 -8.32 14.40
C VAL A 382 -29.57 -9.09 15.32
N ASN A 383 -29.19 -8.48 16.45
CA ASN A 383 -28.46 -9.16 17.51
C ASN A 383 -29.43 -9.46 18.65
N VAL A 384 -29.45 -10.71 19.09
CA VAL A 384 -30.36 -11.18 20.17
C VAL A 384 -29.52 -11.85 21.25
N ASN A 385 -29.68 -11.41 22.49
CA ASN A 385 -29.10 -12.07 23.67
C ASN A 385 -30.27 -12.66 24.50
N PHE A 386 -30.07 -13.89 24.95
CA PHE A 386 -31.03 -14.67 25.77
C PHE A 386 -30.63 -14.69 27.24
#